data_52a79c4d5cdcb7337124404a8108c807
#
_entry.id   52a79c4d5cdcb7337124404a8108c807
#
_cell.length_a   1.000
_cell.length_b   1.000
_cell.length_c   1.000
_cell.angle_alpha   90.00
_cell.angle_beta   90.00
_cell.angle_gamma   90.00
#
_symmetry.space_group_name_H-M   'P 1'
#
loop_
_entity.id
_entity.type
_entity.pdbx_description
1 polymer ?
#
loop_
_entity_poly.entity_id
_entity_poly.type
_entity_poly.pdbx_seq_one_letter_code
_entity_poly.pdbx_strand_id
1 'polypeptide(L)'
;ATVVREEGVTQVVERSVLGFSSTGTVAIWYTVEYPVGYDLQPGSYDIRSTPAGIEIRLHKPALVAQPAVRDLRYKILSGGLFTDEKAAVLKLYEQASAQAAATGKTIASDPAVMALCEKKLTEFLADFLRKQPGVTMVPQIRVVYTS
;
A
#
# COMPACT_ATOMS: atom_id res chain seq x y z
N ALA A 1 -2.05 -8.77 3.27
CA ALA A 1 -0.88 -8.15 3.93
C ALA A 1 -1.05 -6.64 3.98
N THR A 2 -0.55 -6.02 5.01
CA THR A 2 -0.50 -4.56 5.10
C THR A 2 0.95 -4.12 4.98
N VAL A 3 1.20 -3.25 4.00
CA VAL A 3 2.51 -2.63 3.79
C VAL A 3 2.48 -1.25 4.43
N VAL A 4 3.42 -0.98 5.31
CA VAL A 4 3.53 0.32 6.00
C VAL A 4 4.77 1.03 5.51
N ARG A 5 4.63 2.28 5.09
CA ARG A 5 5.74 3.11 4.62
C ARG A 5 5.69 4.49 5.26
N GLU A 6 6.86 5.01 5.59
CA GLU A 6 7.01 6.42 5.94
C GLU A 6 7.38 7.18 4.67
N GLU A 7 6.64 8.26 4.42
CA GLU A 7 6.85 9.14 3.28
C GLU A 7 7.19 10.55 3.76
N GLY A 8 8.07 11.22 3.05
CA GLY A 8 8.45 12.59 3.34
C GLY A 8 8.43 13.45 2.09
N VAL A 9 7.95 14.68 2.22
CA VAL A 9 7.92 15.66 1.15
C VAL A 9 8.42 17.00 1.66
N THR A 10 9.29 17.63 0.88
CA THR A 10 9.74 19.00 1.15
C THR A 10 9.27 19.90 0.02
N GLN A 11 8.68 21.04 0.37
CA GLN A 11 8.22 22.00 -0.61
C GLN A 11 8.70 23.40 -0.25
N VAL A 12 9.13 24.13 -1.27
CA VAL A 12 9.44 25.54 -1.19
C VAL A 12 8.17 26.33 -1.51
N VAL A 13 7.80 27.23 -0.64
CA VAL A 13 6.65 28.11 -0.82
C VAL A 13 7.16 29.50 -1.16
N GLU A 14 6.69 30.05 -2.27
CA GLU A 14 7.09 31.38 -2.73
C GLU A 14 5.88 32.28 -2.91
N ARG A 15 6.00 33.51 -2.46
CA ARG A 15 4.97 34.53 -2.65
C ARG A 15 5.59 35.88 -2.87
N SER A 16 5.06 36.63 -3.85
CA SER A 16 5.45 38.02 -4.13
C SER A 16 4.34 38.98 -3.75
N VAL A 17 4.69 40.01 -3.01
CA VAL A 17 3.76 41.07 -2.59
C VAL A 17 4.44 42.42 -2.84
N LEU A 18 3.80 43.31 -3.59
CA LEU A 18 4.28 44.68 -3.89
C LEU A 18 5.74 44.69 -4.43
N GLY A 19 6.10 43.74 -5.28
CA GLY A 19 7.43 43.63 -5.85
C GLY A 19 8.48 42.96 -4.94
N PHE A 20 8.12 42.63 -3.72
CA PHE A 20 8.97 41.88 -2.80
C PHE A 20 8.59 40.41 -2.87
N SER A 21 9.59 39.52 -2.97
CA SER A 21 9.39 38.07 -2.91
C SER A 21 9.83 37.51 -1.57
N SER A 22 9.12 36.53 -1.12
CA SER A 22 9.42 35.81 0.12
C SER A 22 9.33 34.32 -0.14
N THR A 23 10.28 33.54 0.41
CA THR A 23 10.37 32.09 0.28
C THR A 23 10.33 31.44 1.65
N GLY A 24 9.52 30.38 1.77
CA GLY A 24 9.52 29.50 2.92
C GLY A 24 9.73 28.06 2.49
N THR A 25 10.24 27.22 3.37
CA THR A 25 10.43 25.80 3.11
C THR A 25 9.71 25.01 4.18
N VAL A 26 8.89 24.07 3.75
CA VAL A 26 8.08 23.21 4.62
C VAL A 26 8.41 21.75 4.32
N ALA A 27 8.57 20.96 5.36
CA ALA A 27 8.70 19.51 5.25
C ALA A 27 7.55 18.84 5.98
N ILE A 28 7.00 17.79 5.39
CA ILE A 28 5.98 16.96 6.02
C ILE A 28 6.43 15.51 5.99
N TRP A 29 6.02 14.77 7.01
CA TRP A 29 6.19 13.32 7.09
C TRP A 29 4.87 12.71 7.48
N TYR A 30 4.57 11.56 6.91
CA TYR A 30 3.38 10.81 7.24
C TYR A 30 3.60 9.32 7.05
N THR A 31 2.77 8.53 7.68
CA THR A 31 2.78 7.08 7.53
C THR A 31 1.63 6.68 6.63
N VAL A 32 1.90 5.81 5.66
CA VAL A 32 0.87 5.26 4.77
C VAL A 32 0.79 3.77 4.98
N GLU A 33 -0.41 3.26 5.19
CA GLU A 33 -0.70 1.82 5.21
C GLU A 33 -1.40 1.43 3.91
N TYR A 34 -0.82 0.44 3.23
CA TYR A 34 -1.33 -0.10 1.97
C TYR A 34 -1.87 -1.50 2.24
N PRO A 35 -3.20 -1.68 2.32
CA PRO A 35 -3.78 -3.01 2.48
C PRO A 35 -3.79 -3.72 1.12
N VAL A 36 -2.94 -4.74 0.99
CA VAL A 36 -2.78 -5.51 -0.24
C VAL A 36 -3.25 -6.95 0.00
N GLY A 37 -4.04 -7.47 -0.90
CA GLY A 37 -4.54 -8.83 -0.79
C GLY A 37 -5.15 -9.33 -2.06
N TYR A 38 -5.73 -10.53 -1.96
CA TYR A 38 -6.41 -11.18 -3.07
C TYR A 38 -7.91 -10.97 -2.97
N ASP A 39 -8.57 -10.97 -4.13
CA ASP A 39 -10.01 -11.08 -4.20
C ASP A 39 -10.38 -12.56 -4.02
N LEU A 40 -11.00 -12.89 -2.90
CA LEU A 40 -11.45 -14.24 -2.57
C LEU A 40 -12.97 -14.38 -2.60
N GLN A 41 -13.67 -13.48 -3.29
CA GLN A 41 -15.10 -13.63 -3.51
C GLN A 41 -15.40 -14.83 -4.39
N PRO A 42 -16.55 -15.51 -4.19
CA PRO A 42 -16.94 -16.61 -5.06
C PRO A 42 -16.92 -16.22 -6.53
N GLY A 43 -16.27 -17.05 -7.36
CA GLY A 43 -16.09 -16.79 -8.78
C GLY A 43 -14.81 -16.03 -9.14
N SER A 44 -14.10 -15.47 -8.17
CA SER A 44 -12.84 -14.75 -8.41
C SER A 44 -11.61 -15.64 -8.34
N TYR A 45 -11.77 -16.87 -7.89
CA TYR A 45 -10.69 -17.85 -7.79
C TYR A 45 -11.20 -19.24 -8.13
N ASP A 46 -10.25 -20.14 -8.45
CA ASP A 46 -10.53 -21.53 -8.78
C ASP A 46 -9.48 -22.42 -8.10
N ILE A 47 -9.93 -23.48 -7.46
CA ILE A 47 -9.06 -24.46 -6.79
C ILE A 47 -9.17 -25.78 -7.53
N ARG A 48 -8.02 -26.34 -7.93
CA ARG A 48 -7.94 -27.60 -8.66
C ARG A 48 -7.00 -28.58 -7.97
N SER A 49 -7.39 -29.85 -7.95
CA SER A 49 -6.48 -30.94 -7.59
C SER A 49 -5.62 -31.27 -8.81
N THR A 50 -4.32 -31.45 -8.57
CA THR A 50 -3.37 -31.91 -9.57
C THR A 50 -2.58 -33.10 -9.04
N PRO A 51 -1.88 -33.88 -9.88
CA PRO A 51 -1.02 -34.98 -9.39
C PRO A 51 0.06 -34.51 -8.41
N ALA A 52 0.49 -33.25 -8.53
CA ALA A 52 1.52 -32.66 -7.65
C ALA A 52 0.93 -32.05 -6.36
N GLY A 53 -0.40 -31.87 -6.24
CA GLY A 53 -1.04 -31.26 -5.08
C GLY A 53 -2.24 -30.43 -5.45
N ILE A 54 -2.34 -29.24 -4.88
CA ILE A 54 -3.45 -28.31 -5.10
C ILE A 54 -2.94 -27.08 -5.84
N GLU A 55 -3.67 -26.67 -6.87
CA GLU A 55 -3.42 -25.43 -7.60
C GLU A 55 -4.56 -24.45 -7.33
N ILE A 56 -4.23 -23.24 -6.89
CA ILE A 56 -5.17 -22.15 -6.76
C ILE A 56 -4.90 -21.12 -7.86
N ARG A 57 -5.92 -20.79 -8.64
CA ARG A 57 -5.88 -19.77 -9.69
C ARG A 57 -6.68 -18.57 -9.26
N LEU A 58 -6.05 -17.40 -9.27
CA LEU A 58 -6.69 -16.16 -8.89
C LEU A 58 -5.97 -14.99 -9.55
N HIS A 59 -6.57 -13.81 -9.44
CA HIS A 59 -5.93 -12.58 -9.92
C HIS A 59 -4.77 -12.19 -9.02
N LYS A 60 -3.83 -11.45 -9.56
CA LYS A 60 -2.72 -10.87 -8.80
C LYS A 60 -3.24 -10.05 -7.62
N PRO A 61 -2.47 -9.97 -6.53
CA PRO A 61 -2.87 -9.15 -5.40
C PRO A 61 -2.97 -7.67 -5.81
N ALA A 62 -3.88 -6.97 -5.18
CA ALA A 62 -4.14 -5.56 -5.41
C ALA A 62 -4.51 -4.88 -4.10
N LEU A 63 -4.66 -3.57 -4.11
CA LEU A 63 -5.21 -2.87 -2.97
C LEU A 63 -6.65 -3.35 -2.71
N VAL A 64 -6.91 -3.78 -1.48
CA VAL A 64 -8.25 -4.24 -1.07
C VAL A 64 -9.06 -3.15 -0.38
N ALA A 65 -8.43 -2.03 -0.06
CA ALA A 65 -9.06 -0.84 0.48
C ALA A 65 -8.21 0.38 0.15
N GLN A 66 -8.75 1.57 0.35
CA GLN A 66 -7.96 2.79 0.19
C GLN A 66 -6.79 2.83 1.17
N PRO A 67 -5.59 3.26 0.72
CA PRO A 67 -4.49 3.47 1.63
C PRO A 67 -4.84 4.48 2.73
N ALA A 68 -4.43 4.19 3.95
CA ALA A 68 -4.66 5.06 5.08
C ALA A 68 -3.41 5.93 5.32
N VAL A 69 -3.60 7.24 5.29
CA VAL A 69 -2.55 8.22 5.63
C VAL A 69 -2.77 8.65 7.07
N ARG A 70 -1.73 8.54 7.89
CA ARG A 70 -1.81 8.87 9.32
C ARG A 70 -0.48 9.40 9.85
N ASP A 71 -0.50 9.83 11.11
CA ASP A 71 0.67 10.30 11.83
C ASP A 71 1.38 11.44 11.11
N LEU A 72 0.59 12.39 10.61
CA LEU A 72 1.12 13.59 9.94
C LEU A 72 1.96 14.41 10.90
N ARG A 73 3.18 14.69 10.50
CA ARG A 73 4.10 15.59 11.17
C ARG A 73 4.64 16.60 10.18
N TYR A 74 4.86 17.80 10.60
CA TYR A 74 5.43 18.81 9.74
C TYR A 74 6.44 19.68 10.48
N LYS A 75 7.34 20.30 9.70
CA LYS A 75 8.31 21.26 10.21
C LYS A 75 8.46 22.39 9.21
N ILE A 76 8.42 23.61 9.68
CA ILE A 76 8.75 24.79 8.90
C ILE A 76 10.26 24.96 9.02
N LEU A 77 10.99 24.66 7.93
CA LEU A 77 12.45 24.72 7.90
C LEU A 77 12.96 26.14 7.77
N SER A 78 12.25 26.96 6.98
CA SER A 78 12.48 28.39 6.90
C SER A 78 11.16 29.08 6.61
N GLY A 79 10.85 30.14 7.34
CA GLY A 79 9.64 30.91 7.14
C GLY A 79 9.92 32.16 6.30
N GLY A 80 8.96 32.55 5.45
CA GLY A 80 8.98 33.79 4.70
C GLY A 80 8.01 34.81 5.30
N LEU A 81 8.30 36.09 5.08
CA LEU A 81 7.45 37.17 5.61
C LEU A 81 6.02 37.15 5.06
N PHE A 82 5.85 36.78 3.81
CA PHE A 82 4.60 36.79 3.10
C PHE A 82 4.06 35.43 2.72
N THR A 83 4.69 34.35 3.20
CA THR A 83 4.30 32.98 2.88
C THR A 83 3.40 32.41 3.98
N ASP A 84 2.45 31.57 3.57
CA ASP A 84 1.56 30.84 4.48
C ASP A 84 1.99 29.37 4.46
N GLU A 85 2.90 29.02 5.35
CA GLU A 85 3.44 27.66 5.47
C GLU A 85 2.39 26.66 5.94
N LYS A 86 1.45 27.09 6.78
CA LYS A 86 0.37 26.21 7.26
C LYS A 86 -0.57 25.80 6.14
N ALA A 87 -0.91 26.75 5.25
CA ALA A 87 -1.72 26.43 4.08
C ALA A 87 -1.00 25.47 3.15
N ALA A 88 0.32 25.62 2.99
CA ALA A 88 1.16 24.70 2.21
C ALA A 88 1.15 23.28 2.81
N VAL A 89 1.26 23.16 4.14
CA VAL A 89 1.20 21.86 4.83
C VAL A 89 -0.15 21.19 4.59
N LEU A 90 -1.25 21.90 4.72
CA LEU A 90 -2.59 21.38 4.48
C LEU A 90 -2.75 20.89 3.03
N LYS A 91 -2.25 21.66 2.07
CA LYS A 91 -2.29 21.30 0.66
C LYS A 91 -1.48 20.03 0.38
N LEU A 92 -0.29 19.91 0.95
CA LEU A 92 0.54 18.71 0.82
C LEU A 92 -0.15 17.50 1.43
N TYR A 93 -0.79 17.64 2.57
CA TYR A 93 -1.55 16.56 3.20
C TYR A 93 -2.73 16.10 2.35
N GLU A 94 -3.49 17.05 1.77
CA GLU A 94 -4.59 16.71 0.86
C GLU A 94 -4.09 15.93 -0.37
N GLN A 95 -2.93 16.31 -0.91
CA GLN A 95 -2.30 15.62 -2.02
C GLN A 95 -1.77 14.24 -1.63
N ALA A 96 -1.39 14.04 -0.37
CA ALA A 96 -0.84 12.78 0.11
C ALA A 96 -1.79 11.59 -0.09
N SER A 97 -3.08 11.78 0.16
CA SER A 97 -4.09 10.73 -0.02
C SER A 97 -4.23 10.30 -1.47
N ALA A 98 -4.25 11.27 -2.40
CA ALA A 98 -4.31 10.97 -3.83
C ALA A 98 -3.04 10.29 -4.33
N GLN A 99 -1.88 10.75 -3.86
CA GLN A 99 -0.59 10.17 -4.21
C GLN A 99 -0.45 8.77 -3.64
N ALA A 100 -0.93 8.53 -2.42
CA ALA A 100 -0.93 7.20 -1.81
C ALA A 100 -1.75 6.20 -2.63
N ALA A 101 -2.91 6.62 -3.15
CA ALA A 101 -3.73 5.76 -4.01
C ALA A 101 -2.98 5.37 -5.29
N ALA A 102 -2.28 6.31 -5.92
CA ALA A 102 -1.46 6.04 -7.11
C ALA A 102 -0.26 5.15 -6.80
N THR A 103 0.45 5.43 -5.70
CA THR A 103 1.61 4.63 -5.25
C THR A 103 1.20 3.22 -4.87
N GLY A 104 0.02 3.06 -4.27
CA GLY A 104 -0.49 1.76 -3.86
C GLY A 104 -0.62 0.75 -4.99
N LYS A 105 -0.95 1.20 -6.19
CA LYS A 105 -1.01 0.34 -7.38
C LYS A 105 0.37 -0.25 -7.71
N THR A 106 1.41 0.57 -7.60
CA THR A 106 2.79 0.15 -7.82
C THR A 106 3.27 -0.79 -6.71
N ILE A 107 2.91 -0.50 -5.46
CA ILE A 107 3.28 -1.33 -4.32
C ILE A 107 2.67 -2.73 -4.44
N ALA A 108 1.40 -2.83 -4.83
CA ALA A 108 0.73 -4.12 -5.02
C ALA A 108 1.40 -4.98 -6.10
N SER A 109 2.06 -4.35 -7.08
CA SER A 109 2.79 -5.03 -8.16
C SER A 109 4.27 -5.29 -7.83
N ASP A 110 4.76 -4.83 -6.69
CA ASP A 110 6.14 -5.06 -6.27
C ASP A 110 6.38 -6.56 -6.03
N PRO A 111 7.43 -7.16 -6.61
CA PRO A 111 7.69 -8.60 -6.48
C PRO A 111 7.82 -9.07 -5.04
N ALA A 112 8.40 -8.27 -4.14
CA ALA A 112 8.55 -8.62 -2.74
C ALA A 112 7.18 -8.62 -2.02
N VAL A 113 6.31 -7.68 -2.33
CA VAL A 113 4.96 -7.61 -1.78
C VAL A 113 4.12 -8.78 -2.31
N MET A 114 4.21 -9.07 -3.60
CA MET A 114 3.54 -10.23 -4.20
C MET A 114 3.98 -11.53 -3.55
N ALA A 115 5.27 -11.71 -3.33
CA ALA A 115 5.82 -12.91 -2.68
C ALA A 115 5.33 -13.04 -1.23
N LEU A 116 5.22 -11.92 -0.50
CA LEU A 116 4.67 -11.92 0.85
C LEU A 116 3.19 -12.32 0.86
N CYS A 117 2.39 -11.79 -0.06
CA CYS A 117 0.97 -12.14 -0.20
C CYS A 117 0.82 -13.63 -0.53
N GLU A 118 1.62 -14.13 -1.45
CA GLU A 118 1.61 -15.54 -1.86
C GLU A 118 1.98 -16.46 -0.68
N LYS A 119 3.00 -16.12 0.07
CA LYS A 119 3.40 -16.85 1.27
C LYS A 119 2.26 -16.90 2.29
N LYS A 120 1.62 -15.78 2.58
CA LYS A 120 0.50 -15.72 3.53
C LYS A 120 -0.70 -16.52 3.06
N LEU A 121 -1.00 -16.50 1.76
CA LEU A 121 -2.08 -17.29 1.19
C LEU A 121 -1.80 -18.79 1.33
N THR A 122 -0.60 -19.24 0.98
CA THR A 122 -0.23 -20.65 1.08
C THR A 122 -0.20 -21.14 2.53
N GLU A 123 0.28 -20.32 3.46
CA GLU A 123 0.24 -20.63 4.89
C GLU A 123 -1.21 -20.76 5.40
N PHE A 124 -2.07 -19.84 5.02
CA PHE A 124 -3.49 -19.90 5.39
C PHE A 124 -4.16 -21.17 4.87
N LEU A 125 -3.96 -21.50 3.60
CA LEU A 125 -4.55 -22.68 3.00
C LEU A 125 -3.98 -23.97 3.62
N ALA A 126 -2.68 -24.02 3.89
CA ALA A 126 -2.06 -25.15 4.56
C ALA A 126 -2.62 -25.36 5.96
N ASP A 127 -2.79 -24.31 6.74
CA ASP A 127 -3.39 -24.38 8.08
C ASP A 127 -4.85 -24.83 8.02
N PHE A 128 -5.60 -24.30 7.07
CA PHE A 128 -6.99 -24.71 6.87
C PHE A 128 -7.10 -26.19 6.55
N LEU A 129 -6.29 -26.69 5.62
CA LEU A 129 -6.29 -28.10 5.22
C LEU A 129 -5.84 -29.02 6.35
N ARG A 130 -4.83 -28.58 7.13
CA ARG A 130 -4.31 -29.36 8.26
C ARG A 130 -5.36 -29.62 9.33
N LYS A 131 -6.31 -28.70 9.50
CA LYS A 131 -7.38 -28.80 10.48
C LYS A 131 -8.56 -29.65 10.01
N GLN A 132 -8.58 -30.08 8.74
CA GLN A 132 -9.66 -30.91 8.23
C GLN A 132 -9.54 -32.36 8.71
N PRO A 133 -10.67 -33.02 9.05
CA PRO A 133 -10.66 -34.42 9.46
C PRO A 133 -10.07 -35.33 8.36
N GLY A 134 -9.22 -36.28 8.76
CA GLY A 134 -8.64 -37.27 7.86
C GLY A 134 -7.43 -36.79 7.07
N VAL A 135 -7.02 -35.53 7.23
CA VAL A 135 -5.81 -35.00 6.58
C VAL A 135 -4.60 -35.35 7.44
N THR A 136 -3.75 -36.22 6.93
CA THR A 136 -2.51 -36.64 7.61
C THR A 136 -1.28 -35.91 7.07
N MET A 137 -1.35 -35.44 5.81
CA MET A 137 -0.29 -34.68 5.16
C MET A 137 -0.89 -33.58 4.30
N VAL A 138 -0.36 -32.36 4.46
CA VAL A 138 -0.79 -31.21 3.66
C VAL A 138 -0.19 -31.32 2.26
N PRO A 139 -1.00 -31.31 1.19
CA PRO A 139 -0.48 -31.33 -0.17
C PRO A 139 0.27 -30.03 -0.49
N GLN A 140 1.13 -30.11 -1.49
CA GLN A 140 1.81 -28.93 -2.02
C GLN A 140 0.78 -27.98 -2.64
N ILE A 141 0.88 -26.70 -2.32
CA ILE A 141 -0.02 -25.66 -2.81
C ILE A 141 0.74 -24.80 -3.82
N ARG A 142 0.19 -24.68 -5.01
CA ARG A 142 0.73 -23.85 -6.08
C ARG A 142 -0.22 -22.71 -6.38
N VAL A 143 0.31 -21.50 -6.41
CA VAL A 143 -0.44 -20.29 -6.77
C VAL A 143 -0.17 -19.93 -8.22
N VAL A 144 -1.24 -19.78 -9.01
CA VAL A 144 -1.17 -19.37 -10.42
C VAL A 144 -2.02 -18.13 -10.62
N TYR A 145 -1.41 -17.12 -11.19
CA TYR A 145 -2.13 -15.87 -11.48
C TYR A 145 -2.79 -15.92 -12.84
N THR A 146 -4.03 -15.44 -12.87
CA THR A 146 -4.77 -15.23 -14.12
C THR A 146 -4.65 -13.77 -14.54
N SER A 147 -4.69 -13.53 -15.81
CA SER A 147 -4.65 -12.16 -16.38
C SER A 147 -6.00 -11.47 -16.25
#